data_4a6331f6b21635b0b734e1371b96d876
#
_entry.id   4a6331f6b21635b0b734e1371b96d876
#
_cell.length_a   1.000
_cell.length_b   1.000
_cell.length_c   1.000
_cell.angle_alpha   90.00
_cell.angle_beta   90.00
_cell.angle_gamma   90.00
#
_symmetry.space_group_name_H-M   'P 1'
#
loop_
_entity.id
_entity.type
_entity.pdbx_description
1 polymer ?
#
loop_
_entity_poly.entity_id
_entity_poly.type
_entity_poly.pdbx_seq_one_letter_code
_entity_poly.pdbx_strand_id
1 'polypeptide(L)'
;MVTRWPWAVLRSALALGSASRTLPAMTTHIPALPPLTQHYAALLPADPERGATPRAPRNALFSFVEPTPVAAPRALVLNEALGTELGLSPEAMSSPTLLACLAGNASWPGATPYAMTYGGHQFGTWAGQLGDGRAINLGDLIDQAERRQCLQLKGAGPTPYSRGADGRAVLRSSLREYVCSEAMAALGVPTTRALALLTTGDGVLRDRFYNGQVGRVVQFRNSDIVVESRGNKFSVPRRK
;
A
#
# COMPACT_ATOMS: atom_id res chain seq x y z
N MET A 1 -1.64 -40.31 48.55
CA MET A 1 -0.70 -41.28 47.94
C MET A 1 0.05 -40.58 46.81
N VAL A 2 1.30 -40.17 47.11
CA VAL A 2 2.17 -39.44 46.17
C VAL A 2 3.21 -40.45 45.73
N THR A 3 3.18 -40.86 44.47
CA THR A 3 4.20 -41.76 43.88
C THR A 3 5.35 -40.89 43.33
N ARG A 4 6.49 -41.01 43.99
CA ARG A 4 7.79 -40.50 43.55
C ARG A 4 8.33 -41.31 42.40
N TRP A 5 8.80 -40.68 41.34
CA TRP A 5 9.58 -41.26 40.28
C TRP A 5 11.08 -41.22 40.62
N PRO A 6 11.88 -42.27 40.38
CA PRO A 6 13.29 -42.32 40.77
C PRO A 6 14.20 -41.70 39.74
N TRP A 7 15.11 -40.86 40.23
CA TRP A 7 16.26 -40.33 39.50
C TRP A 7 17.44 -41.30 39.63
N ALA A 8 17.64 -42.17 38.68
CA ALA A 8 18.93 -42.79 38.44
C ALA A 8 18.88 -43.56 37.10
N VAL A 9 19.65 -43.09 36.15
CA VAL A 9 20.38 -43.77 35.08
C VAL A 9 20.52 -42.80 33.91
N LEU A 10 21.73 -42.26 33.79
CA LEU A 10 22.43 -42.05 32.52
C LEU A 10 23.66 -41.14 32.75
N ARG A 11 24.67 -41.74 33.36
CA ARG A 11 26.07 -41.31 33.15
C ARG A 11 26.73 -42.40 32.32
N SER A 12 26.89 -42.20 31.03
CA SER A 12 27.92 -42.75 30.17
C SER A 12 27.59 -42.49 28.70
N ALA A 13 28.19 -41.45 28.15
CA ALA A 13 28.63 -41.36 26.76
C ALA A 13 29.30 -40.02 26.54
N LEU A 14 30.52 -39.86 27.05
CA LEU A 14 31.49 -38.89 26.61
C LEU A 14 32.34 -39.57 25.56
N ALA A 15 32.27 -39.12 24.33
CA ALA A 15 33.32 -38.96 23.32
C ALA A 15 32.70 -39.05 21.92
N LEU A 16 32.25 -37.93 21.39
CA LEU A 16 32.15 -37.79 19.95
C LEU A 16 32.71 -36.40 19.58
N GLY A 17 33.71 -36.49 18.70
CA GLY A 17 34.56 -35.43 18.26
C GLY A 17 33.84 -34.17 17.80
N SER A 18 34.42 -33.03 18.05
CA SER A 18 34.05 -31.71 17.56
C SER A 18 34.28 -31.64 16.04
N ALA A 19 33.38 -32.19 15.24
CA ALA A 19 33.26 -31.82 13.85
C ALA A 19 32.45 -30.56 13.81
N SER A 20 33.10 -29.42 13.75
CA SER A 20 32.50 -28.12 13.40
C SER A 20 31.89 -28.26 11.99
N ARG A 21 30.61 -28.66 11.92
CA ARG A 21 29.82 -28.50 10.72
C ARG A 21 29.48 -27.00 10.62
N THR A 22 30.29 -26.28 9.89
CA THR A 22 29.89 -24.98 9.34
C THR A 22 28.65 -25.23 8.49
N LEU A 23 27.47 -24.89 9.04
CA LEU A 23 26.26 -24.83 8.24
C LEU A 23 26.53 -23.82 7.11
N PRO A 24 26.21 -24.17 5.85
CA PRO A 24 26.32 -23.20 4.78
C PRO A 24 25.45 -21.98 5.16
N ALA A 25 26.01 -20.79 5.07
CA ALA A 25 25.25 -19.56 5.22
C ALA A 25 24.10 -19.64 4.23
N MET A 26 22.87 -19.82 4.73
CA MET A 26 21.68 -19.65 3.92
C MET A 26 21.67 -18.19 3.51
N THR A 27 22.14 -17.93 2.30
CA THR A 27 21.95 -16.65 1.64
C THR A 27 20.43 -16.54 1.47
N THR A 28 19.78 -15.85 2.39
CA THR A 28 18.36 -15.50 2.24
C THR A 28 18.28 -14.59 1.03
N HIS A 29 17.96 -15.19 -0.10
CA HIS A 29 17.66 -14.43 -1.32
C HIS A 29 16.37 -13.67 -1.01
N ILE A 30 16.50 -12.38 -0.69
CA ILE A 30 15.34 -11.49 -0.53
C ILE A 30 14.77 -11.34 -1.95
N PRO A 31 13.56 -11.82 -2.22
CA PRO A 31 12.97 -11.71 -3.56
C PRO A 31 12.85 -10.25 -3.93
N ALA A 32 13.43 -9.86 -5.05
CA ALA A 32 13.38 -8.50 -5.54
C ALA A 32 11.94 -8.13 -5.93
N LEU A 33 11.45 -7.00 -5.44
CA LEU A 33 10.20 -6.43 -5.92
C LEU A 33 10.41 -5.85 -7.33
N PRO A 34 9.47 -6.05 -8.27
CA PRO A 34 9.58 -5.46 -9.59
C PRO A 34 9.59 -3.93 -9.49
N PRO A 35 10.47 -3.24 -10.22
CA PRO A 35 10.59 -1.78 -10.12
C PRO A 35 9.34 -1.10 -10.68
N LEU A 36 8.91 -0.01 -10.01
CA LEU A 36 7.83 0.85 -10.49
C LEU A 36 8.34 1.81 -11.57
N THR A 37 7.47 2.10 -12.52
CA THR A 37 7.63 3.18 -13.49
C THR A 37 6.78 4.39 -13.09
N GLN A 38 7.11 5.57 -13.62
CA GLN A 38 6.48 6.84 -13.23
C GLN A 38 5.77 7.51 -14.41
N HIS A 39 4.93 6.75 -15.11
CA HIS A 39 4.31 7.21 -16.35
C HIS A 39 3.46 8.49 -16.16
N TYR A 40 2.61 8.50 -15.14
CA TYR A 40 1.78 9.66 -14.83
C TYR A 40 2.63 10.89 -14.51
N ALA A 41 3.59 10.74 -13.61
CA ALA A 41 4.45 11.83 -13.16
C ALA A 41 5.41 12.34 -14.27
N ALA A 42 5.75 11.50 -15.24
CA ALA A 42 6.60 11.89 -16.36
C ALA A 42 5.88 12.70 -17.44
N LEU A 43 4.55 12.57 -17.54
CA LEU A 43 3.77 13.19 -18.63
C LEU A 43 3.00 14.44 -18.22
N LEU A 44 2.74 14.62 -16.93
CA LEU A 44 1.82 15.65 -16.44
C LEU A 44 2.55 16.70 -15.60
N PRO A 45 2.03 17.92 -15.52
CA PRO A 45 2.66 18.98 -14.74
C PRO A 45 2.57 18.70 -13.24
N ALA A 46 3.72 18.72 -12.59
CA ALA A 46 3.86 18.60 -11.14
C ALA A 46 3.74 19.94 -10.44
N ASP A 47 3.28 19.93 -9.21
CA ASP A 47 3.45 21.00 -8.28
C ASP A 47 4.96 21.16 -7.95
N PRO A 48 5.55 22.36 -8.08
CA PRO A 48 6.95 22.57 -7.75
C PRO A 48 7.27 22.41 -6.28
N GLU A 49 6.28 22.61 -5.39
CA GLU A 49 6.44 22.40 -3.95
C GLU A 49 6.20 20.93 -3.57
N ARG A 50 7.09 20.39 -2.74
CA ARG A 50 6.99 19.00 -2.25
C ARG A 50 6.47 18.96 -0.81
N GLY A 51 5.99 17.77 -0.41
CA GLY A 51 5.55 17.50 0.96
C GLY A 51 4.07 17.75 1.18
N ALA A 52 3.64 17.60 2.44
CA ALA A 52 2.23 17.51 2.82
C ALA A 52 1.60 18.84 3.26
N THR A 53 2.33 19.95 3.20
CA THR A 53 1.79 21.27 3.58
C THR A 53 0.49 21.57 2.81
N PRO A 54 -0.62 21.88 3.48
CA PRO A 54 -1.90 22.11 2.83
C PRO A 54 -1.83 23.29 1.85
N ARG A 55 -2.21 23.04 0.60
CA ARG A 55 -2.24 24.04 -0.47
C ARG A 55 -3.13 23.62 -1.62
N ALA A 56 -3.41 24.57 -2.51
CA ALA A 56 -4.15 24.36 -3.74
C ALA A 56 -3.25 24.81 -4.93
N PRO A 57 -2.39 23.91 -5.46
CA PRO A 57 -1.48 24.27 -6.54
C PRO A 57 -2.24 24.63 -7.81
N ARG A 58 -1.72 25.65 -8.52
CA ARG A 58 -2.25 26.06 -9.83
C ARG A 58 -1.43 25.41 -10.94
N ASN A 59 -2.09 25.02 -12.02
CA ASN A 59 -1.44 24.43 -13.20
C ASN A 59 -0.65 23.15 -12.92
N ALA A 60 -1.04 22.41 -11.87
CA ALA A 60 -0.47 21.12 -11.52
C ALA A 60 -1.56 20.07 -11.38
N LEU A 61 -1.25 18.81 -11.72
CA LEU A 61 -2.16 17.68 -11.61
C LEU A 61 -1.79 16.74 -10.45
N PHE A 62 -0.64 16.97 -9.83
CA PHE A 62 -0.22 16.22 -8.65
C PHE A 62 0.87 16.96 -7.88
N SER A 63 1.06 16.59 -6.61
CA SER A 63 2.17 17.02 -5.76
C SER A 63 2.95 15.82 -5.28
N PHE A 64 4.28 15.91 -5.27
CA PHE A 64 5.13 14.88 -4.68
C PHE A 64 5.00 14.91 -3.16
N VAL A 65 4.71 13.75 -2.57
CA VAL A 65 4.54 13.58 -1.12
C VAL A 65 4.88 12.16 -0.70
N GLU A 66 5.66 12.01 0.36
CA GLU A 66 6.04 10.71 0.89
C GLU A 66 4.97 10.15 1.83
N PRO A 67 4.78 8.82 1.86
CA PRO A 67 3.97 8.18 2.88
C PRO A 67 4.54 8.44 4.27
N THR A 68 3.68 8.67 5.24
CA THR A 68 4.10 8.78 6.64
C THR A 68 4.27 7.38 7.23
N PRO A 69 5.45 7.00 7.74
CA PRO A 69 5.69 5.70 8.35
C PRO A 69 4.71 5.37 9.48
N VAL A 70 4.55 4.10 9.79
CA VAL A 70 3.65 3.59 10.83
C VAL A 70 4.40 2.72 11.82
N ALA A 71 3.89 2.65 13.08
CA ALA A 71 4.62 2.08 14.21
C ALA A 71 4.82 0.56 14.13
N ALA A 72 3.76 -0.19 13.81
CA ALA A 72 3.78 -1.66 13.84
C ALA A 72 2.89 -2.26 12.75
N PRO A 73 3.32 -2.19 11.48
CA PRO A 73 2.51 -2.70 10.37
C PRO A 73 2.35 -4.22 10.45
N ARG A 74 1.10 -4.69 10.23
CA ARG A 74 0.79 -6.11 10.12
C ARG A 74 -0.20 -6.33 8.97
N ALA A 75 0.04 -7.32 8.14
CA ALA A 75 -0.93 -7.73 7.15
C ALA A 75 -2.12 -8.44 7.83
N LEU A 76 -3.34 -7.97 7.56
CA LEU A 76 -4.57 -8.68 7.90
C LEU A 76 -5.02 -9.57 6.74
N VAL A 77 -4.89 -9.07 5.53
CA VAL A 77 -5.23 -9.78 4.30
C VAL A 77 -4.21 -9.44 3.24
N LEU A 78 -3.76 -10.45 2.51
CA LEU A 78 -2.99 -10.33 1.28
C LEU A 78 -3.78 -11.05 0.18
N ASN A 79 -3.98 -10.39 -0.96
CA ASN A 79 -4.63 -10.97 -2.12
C ASN A 79 -3.58 -11.64 -3.01
N GLU A 80 -3.31 -12.92 -2.74
CA GLU A 80 -2.27 -13.68 -3.44
C GLU A 80 -2.57 -13.82 -4.94
N ALA A 81 -3.84 -13.98 -5.31
CA ALA A 81 -4.25 -14.06 -6.70
C ALA A 81 -3.91 -12.76 -7.45
N LEU A 82 -4.27 -11.61 -6.87
CA LEU A 82 -3.90 -10.32 -7.43
C LEU A 82 -2.38 -10.11 -7.42
N GLY A 83 -1.68 -10.52 -6.36
CA GLY A 83 -0.22 -10.48 -6.30
C GLY A 83 0.42 -11.23 -7.49
N THR A 84 -0.09 -12.42 -7.79
CA THR A 84 0.35 -13.21 -8.95
C THR A 84 0.07 -12.49 -10.27
N GLU A 85 -1.13 -11.93 -10.47
CA GLU A 85 -1.46 -11.11 -11.66
C GLU A 85 -0.47 -9.96 -11.86
N LEU A 86 0.03 -9.39 -10.76
CA LEU A 86 0.98 -8.28 -10.75
C LEU A 86 2.44 -8.71 -10.90
N GLY A 87 2.70 -9.99 -11.03
CA GLY A 87 4.05 -10.54 -11.16
C GLY A 87 4.83 -10.62 -9.84
N LEU A 88 4.13 -10.57 -8.68
CA LEU A 88 4.75 -10.81 -7.38
C LEU A 88 4.84 -12.31 -7.11
N SER A 89 6.02 -12.81 -6.75
CA SER A 89 6.16 -14.21 -6.37
C SER A 89 5.57 -14.48 -4.97
N PRO A 90 5.21 -15.74 -4.63
CA PRO A 90 4.74 -16.09 -3.28
C PRO A 90 5.73 -15.68 -2.17
N GLU A 91 7.04 -15.80 -2.44
CA GLU A 91 8.09 -15.39 -1.51
C GLU A 91 8.11 -13.87 -1.33
N ALA A 92 7.92 -13.12 -2.43
CA ALA A 92 7.79 -11.67 -2.37
C ALA A 92 6.55 -11.26 -1.57
N MET A 93 5.40 -11.94 -1.78
CA MET A 93 4.14 -11.67 -1.08
C MET A 93 4.24 -11.89 0.43
N SER A 94 5.07 -12.83 0.88
CA SER A 94 5.31 -13.12 2.31
C SER A 94 6.50 -12.35 2.90
N SER A 95 7.19 -11.51 2.11
CA SER A 95 8.41 -10.85 2.55
C SER A 95 8.17 -9.67 3.50
N PRO A 96 9.02 -9.49 4.53
CA PRO A 96 9.01 -8.27 5.34
C PRO A 96 9.25 -7.00 4.52
N THR A 97 10.00 -7.10 3.43
CA THR A 97 10.27 -5.98 2.51
C THR A 97 8.99 -5.49 1.84
N LEU A 98 8.17 -6.40 1.31
CA LEU A 98 6.87 -6.02 0.74
C LEU A 98 6.00 -5.37 1.80
N LEU A 99 5.88 -5.96 2.99
CA LEU A 99 5.09 -5.39 4.08
C LEU A 99 5.53 -3.96 4.43
N ALA A 100 6.84 -3.72 4.52
CA ALA A 100 7.39 -2.40 4.79
C ALA A 100 7.05 -1.39 3.68
N CYS A 101 7.16 -1.78 2.41
CA CYS A 101 6.79 -0.94 1.27
C CYS A 101 5.28 -0.63 1.26
N LEU A 102 4.43 -1.63 1.45
CA LEU A 102 2.97 -1.47 1.49
C LEU A 102 2.50 -0.64 2.68
N ALA A 103 3.25 -0.65 3.78
CA ALA A 103 3.01 0.19 4.94
C ALA A 103 3.50 1.64 4.76
N GLY A 104 4.32 1.92 3.75
CA GLY A 104 4.98 3.20 3.56
C GLY A 104 6.16 3.42 4.52
N ASN A 105 6.69 2.34 5.11
CA ASN A 105 7.86 2.35 6.00
C ASN A 105 9.17 2.16 5.22
N ALA A 106 9.08 1.70 3.98
CA ALA A 106 10.21 1.59 3.06
C ALA A 106 9.78 2.05 1.66
N SER A 107 10.73 2.52 0.88
CA SER A 107 10.47 2.88 -0.51
C SER A 107 10.41 1.62 -1.38
N TRP A 108 9.40 1.52 -2.24
CA TRP A 108 9.36 0.50 -3.28
C TRP A 108 10.38 0.85 -4.38
N PRO A 109 11.12 -0.12 -4.95
CA PRO A 109 12.07 0.16 -6.03
C PRO A 109 11.44 0.96 -7.18
N GLY A 110 12.03 2.10 -7.55
CA GLY A 110 11.52 2.99 -8.59
C GLY A 110 10.34 3.87 -8.18
N ALA A 111 9.89 3.83 -6.94
CA ALA A 111 8.80 4.69 -6.47
C ALA A 111 9.22 6.16 -6.44
N THR A 112 8.29 7.01 -6.86
CA THR A 112 8.34 8.46 -6.66
C THR A 112 6.94 8.90 -6.22
N PRO A 113 6.65 8.85 -4.90
CA PRO A 113 5.31 8.98 -4.39
C PRO A 113 4.67 10.33 -4.65
N TYR A 114 3.38 10.33 -5.00
CA TYR A 114 2.63 11.54 -5.29
C TYR A 114 1.13 11.41 -4.94
N ALA A 115 0.50 12.55 -4.67
CA ALA A 115 -0.95 12.69 -4.52
C ALA A 115 -1.52 13.48 -5.70
N MET A 116 -2.61 13.00 -6.29
CA MET A 116 -3.27 13.67 -7.41
C MET A 116 -4.19 14.79 -6.93
N THR A 117 -4.31 15.83 -7.76
CA THR A 117 -5.35 16.86 -7.63
C THR A 117 -6.38 16.70 -8.75
N TYR A 118 -7.62 17.03 -8.45
CA TYR A 118 -8.75 16.94 -9.37
C TYR A 118 -9.87 17.90 -8.95
N GLY A 119 -10.77 18.22 -9.88
CA GLY A 119 -12.01 18.95 -9.58
C GLY A 119 -13.15 17.96 -9.29
N GLY A 120 -14.12 18.36 -8.47
CA GLY A 120 -15.23 17.46 -8.18
C GLY A 120 -16.40 18.08 -7.42
N HIS A 121 -17.48 17.31 -7.36
CA HIS A 121 -18.66 17.61 -6.55
C HIS A 121 -18.58 16.91 -5.20
N GLN A 122 -19.02 17.58 -4.15
CA GLN A 122 -19.28 17.01 -2.83
C GLN A 122 -20.69 17.43 -2.37
N PHE A 123 -21.48 16.45 -1.91
CA PHE A 123 -22.85 16.69 -1.44
C PHE A 123 -23.73 17.49 -2.43
N GLY A 124 -23.60 17.17 -3.74
CA GLY A 124 -24.37 17.83 -4.79
C GLY A 124 -23.86 19.20 -5.22
N THR A 125 -22.83 19.75 -4.57
CA THR A 125 -22.26 21.07 -4.89
C THR A 125 -20.87 20.92 -5.49
N TRP A 126 -20.54 21.74 -6.49
CA TRP A 126 -19.19 21.82 -7.03
C TRP A 126 -18.23 22.35 -5.98
N ALA A 127 -17.30 21.51 -5.52
CA ALA A 127 -16.36 21.85 -4.47
C ALA A 127 -15.06 22.49 -4.97
N GLY A 128 -14.92 22.70 -6.28
CA GLY A 128 -13.70 23.21 -6.89
C GLY A 128 -12.57 22.18 -6.88
N GLN A 129 -11.36 22.64 -6.52
CA GLN A 129 -10.20 21.78 -6.45
C GLN A 129 -10.26 20.88 -5.22
N LEU A 130 -10.14 19.60 -5.47
CA LEU A 130 -10.00 18.51 -4.52
C LEU A 130 -8.67 17.78 -4.79
N GLY A 131 -8.44 16.66 -4.13
CA GLY A 131 -7.30 15.79 -4.38
C GLY A 131 -7.28 14.57 -3.47
N ASP A 132 -6.24 13.79 -3.60
CA ASP A 132 -5.99 12.58 -2.82
C ASP A 132 -5.60 12.95 -1.38
N GLY A 133 -6.57 13.29 -0.53
CA GLY A 133 -6.34 13.79 0.83
C GLY A 133 -5.81 12.75 1.83
N ARG A 134 -5.78 11.47 1.45
CA ARG A 134 -5.24 10.36 2.25
C ARG A 134 -4.74 9.20 1.39
N ALA A 135 -4.57 9.42 0.10
CA ALA A 135 -4.09 8.42 -0.82
C ALA A 135 -2.80 8.92 -1.47
N ILE A 136 -1.82 8.04 -1.60
CA ILE A 136 -0.52 8.32 -2.18
C ILE A 136 -0.23 7.24 -3.21
N ASN A 137 0.01 7.67 -4.45
CA ASN A 137 0.39 6.77 -5.53
C ASN A 137 1.90 6.55 -5.47
N LEU A 138 2.36 5.31 -5.60
CA LEU A 138 3.78 4.95 -5.58
C LEU A 138 4.39 4.96 -6.98
N GLY A 139 3.59 4.68 -7.99
CA GLY A 139 3.98 4.50 -9.39
C GLY A 139 3.22 3.34 -10.02
N ASP A 140 3.69 2.90 -11.19
CA ASP A 140 3.01 1.90 -12.01
C ASP A 140 3.81 0.61 -12.12
N LEU A 141 3.12 -0.54 -11.98
CA LEU A 141 3.59 -1.87 -12.38
C LEU A 141 3.04 -2.21 -13.76
N ILE A 142 3.75 -3.04 -14.51
CA ILE A 142 3.21 -3.74 -15.67
C ILE A 142 2.84 -5.15 -15.21
N ASP A 143 1.56 -5.50 -15.30
CA ASP A 143 1.06 -6.81 -14.89
C ASP A 143 1.42 -7.90 -15.91
N GLN A 144 1.13 -9.17 -15.61
CA GLN A 144 1.42 -10.29 -16.48
C GLN A 144 0.64 -10.27 -17.81
N ALA A 145 -0.41 -9.48 -17.90
CA ALA A 145 -1.17 -9.25 -19.13
C ALA A 145 -0.73 -7.97 -19.86
N GLU A 146 0.48 -7.46 -19.57
CA GLU A 146 1.07 -6.24 -20.14
C GLU A 146 0.24 -4.97 -19.90
N ARG A 147 -0.64 -4.98 -18.91
CA ARG A 147 -1.43 -3.82 -18.54
C ARG A 147 -0.72 -3.01 -17.46
N ARG A 148 -0.83 -1.70 -17.56
CA ARG A 148 -0.29 -0.79 -16.56
C ARG A 148 -1.22 -0.69 -15.35
N GLN A 149 -0.70 -0.92 -14.17
CA GLN A 149 -1.40 -0.89 -12.90
C GLN A 149 -0.75 0.13 -11.96
N CYS A 150 -1.48 1.15 -11.54
CA CYS A 150 -0.98 2.12 -10.57
C CYS A 150 -1.11 1.57 -9.15
N LEU A 151 -0.01 1.54 -8.41
CA LEU A 151 0.01 1.13 -7.00
C LEU A 151 -0.26 2.34 -6.11
N GLN A 152 -1.32 2.28 -5.30
CA GLN A 152 -1.73 3.37 -4.42
C GLN A 152 -1.88 2.90 -2.97
N LEU A 153 -1.33 3.65 -2.03
CA LEU A 153 -1.53 3.49 -0.59
C LEU A 153 -2.68 4.38 -0.13
N LYS A 154 -3.67 3.84 0.57
CA LYS A 154 -4.77 4.61 1.14
C LYS A 154 -4.73 4.61 2.66
N GLY A 155 -4.81 5.78 3.27
CA GLY A 155 -4.52 5.97 4.70
C GLY A 155 -3.04 6.20 4.97
N ALA A 156 -2.27 6.59 3.95
CA ALA A 156 -0.81 6.68 3.97
C ALA A 156 -0.25 7.90 4.71
N GLY A 157 -1.10 8.76 5.25
CA GLY A 157 -0.72 10.00 5.92
C GLY A 157 -1.23 11.25 5.18
N PRO A 158 -0.91 12.43 5.70
CA PRO A 158 -1.36 13.68 5.13
C PRO A 158 -0.73 13.96 3.77
N THR A 159 -1.48 14.65 2.93
CA THR A 159 -1.07 15.18 1.63
C THR A 159 -1.43 16.67 1.56
N PRO A 160 -1.01 17.43 0.55
CA PRO A 160 -1.45 18.81 0.38
C PRO A 160 -2.98 18.96 0.36
N TYR A 161 -3.69 17.90 -0.03
CA TYR A 161 -5.14 17.89 -0.21
C TYR A 161 -5.93 17.36 0.99
N SER A 162 -5.27 17.11 2.11
CA SER A 162 -5.91 16.57 3.34
C SER A 162 -6.80 17.58 4.06
N ARG A 163 -6.73 18.85 3.72
CA ARG A 163 -7.54 19.91 4.34
C ARG A 163 -7.41 19.96 5.87
N GLY A 164 -6.20 19.77 6.39
CA GLY A 164 -5.91 19.74 7.82
C GLY A 164 -6.19 18.40 8.52
N ALA A 165 -6.68 17.38 7.78
CA ALA A 165 -6.86 16.04 8.34
C ALA A 165 -5.54 15.25 8.37
N ASP A 166 -5.49 14.20 9.20
CA ASP A 166 -4.30 13.37 9.43
C ASP A 166 -3.94 12.42 8.27
N GLY A 167 -4.76 12.36 7.23
CA GLY A 167 -4.54 11.48 6.08
C GLY A 167 -4.63 9.98 6.39
N ARG A 168 -5.10 9.59 7.58
CA ARG A 168 -5.26 8.20 8.00
C ARG A 168 -6.64 7.65 7.65
N ALA A 169 -6.73 6.33 7.52
CA ALA A 169 -7.98 5.61 7.35
C ALA A 169 -8.25 4.74 8.59
N VAL A 170 -9.51 4.66 9.02
CA VAL A 170 -9.92 3.75 10.10
C VAL A 170 -10.12 2.34 9.57
N LEU A 171 -9.75 1.32 10.36
CA LEU A 171 -9.78 -0.08 9.93
C LEU A 171 -11.14 -0.52 9.36
N ARG A 172 -12.25 -0.15 10.00
CA ARG A 172 -13.62 -0.47 9.53
C ARG A 172 -13.90 0.06 8.11
N SER A 173 -13.37 1.25 7.78
CA SER A 173 -13.53 1.86 6.45
C SER A 173 -12.65 1.15 5.43
N SER A 174 -11.42 0.84 5.81
CA SER A 174 -10.46 0.13 4.96
C SER A 174 -10.92 -1.30 4.66
N LEU A 175 -11.46 -2.01 5.65
CA LEU A 175 -12.04 -3.34 5.47
C LEU A 175 -13.22 -3.31 4.49
N ARG A 176 -14.14 -2.35 4.65
CA ARG A 176 -15.28 -2.20 3.73
C ARG A 176 -14.82 -1.89 2.31
N GLU A 177 -13.82 -1.03 2.15
CA GLU A 177 -13.26 -0.68 0.86
C GLU A 177 -12.60 -1.89 0.19
N TYR A 178 -11.83 -2.69 0.95
CA TYR A 178 -11.24 -3.94 0.48
C TYR A 178 -12.30 -4.91 -0.02
N VAL A 179 -13.30 -5.24 0.81
CA VAL A 179 -14.35 -6.21 0.46
C VAL A 179 -15.19 -5.71 -0.72
N CYS A 180 -15.58 -4.44 -0.73
CA CYS A 180 -16.41 -3.90 -1.81
C CYS A 180 -15.67 -3.84 -3.14
N SER A 181 -14.39 -3.46 -3.18
CA SER A 181 -13.62 -3.40 -4.42
C SER A 181 -13.45 -4.80 -5.04
N GLU A 182 -13.12 -5.81 -4.25
CA GLU A 182 -12.99 -7.18 -4.74
C GLU A 182 -14.33 -7.80 -5.15
N ALA A 183 -15.42 -7.50 -4.41
CA ALA A 183 -16.76 -7.92 -4.80
C ALA A 183 -17.20 -7.29 -6.13
N MET A 184 -16.96 -6.00 -6.34
CA MET A 184 -17.26 -5.32 -7.60
C MET A 184 -16.44 -5.88 -8.76
N ALA A 185 -15.16 -6.18 -8.54
CA ALA A 185 -14.32 -6.84 -9.54
C ALA A 185 -14.85 -8.22 -9.91
N ALA A 186 -15.27 -9.03 -8.94
CA ALA A 186 -15.86 -10.35 -9.16
C ALA A 186 -17.20 -10.28 -9.93
N LEU A 187 -17.94 -9.19 -9.79
CA LEU A 187 -19.18 -8.91 -10.56
C LEU A 187 -18.91 -8.33 -11.96
N GLY A 188 -17.64 -8.18 -12.37
CA GLY A 188 -17.27 -7.63 -13.67
C GLY A 188 -17.43 -6.10 -13.77
N VAL A 189 -17.61 -5.41 -12.65
CA VAL A 189 -17.69 -3.94 -12.62
C VAL A 189 -16.28 -3.36 -12.57
N PRO A 190 -15.89 -2.48 -13.49
CA PRO A 190 -14.58 -1.81 -13.45
C PRO A 190 -14.38 -1.07 -12.13
N THR A 191 -13.35 -1.44 -11.39
CA THR A 191 -13.05 -0.87 -10.08
C THR A 191 -11.55 -0.93 -9.78
N THR A 192 -11.12 -0.28 -8.71
CA THR A 192 -9.79 -0.52 -8.15
C THR A 192 -9.77 -1.89 -7.47
N ARG A 193 -8.64 -2.59 -7.56
CA ARG A 193 -8.44 -3.89 -6.92
C ARG A 193 -7.67 -3.71 -5.61
N ALA A 194 -7.95 -4.52 -4.61
CA ALA A 194 -7.29 -4.44 -3.31
C ALA A 194 -6.24 -5.55 -3.17
N LEU A 195 -4.95 -5.15 -3.13
CA LEU A 195 -3.83 -6.09 -2.96
C LEU A 195 -3.64 -6.50 -1.51
N ALA A 196 -3.76 -5.55 -0.58
CA ALA A 196 -3.53 -5.82 0.83
C ALA A 196 -4.39 -4.94 1.74
N LEU A 197 -4.72 -5.46 2.91
CA LEU A 197 -5.24 -4.72 4.04
C LEU A 197 -4.27 -4.87 5.21
N LEU A 198 -3.80 -3.75 5.74
CA LEU A 198 -2.82 -3.71 6.82
C LEU A 198 -3.38 -2.98 8.04
N THR A 199 -2.98 -3.42 9.24
CA THR A 199 -3.02 -2.58 10.44
C THR A 199 -1.70 -1.85 10.60
N THR A 200 -1.73 -0.67 11.19
CA THR A 200 -0.55 0.20 11.32
C THR A 200 0.07 0.17 12.71
N GLY A 201 -0.67 -0.32 13.71
CA GLY A 201 -0.29 -0.20 15.12
C GLY A 201 -0.58 1.19 15.72
N ASP A 202 -0.97 2.17 14.88
CA ASP A 202 -1.28 3.51 15.33
C ASP A 202 -2.78 3.64 15.65
N GLY A 203 -3.10 4.40 16.71
CA GLY A 203 -4.46 4.79 17.02
C GLY A 203 -4.91 6.01 16.22
N VAL A 204 -6.21 6.08 15.87
CA VAL A 204 -6.81 7.24 15.22
C VAL A 204 -8.05 7.67 16.00
N LEU A 205 -8.05 8.92 16.45
CA LEU A 205 -9.23 9.52 17.07
C LEU A 205 -10.10 10.15 15.97
N ARG A 206 -11.35 9.69 15.85
CA ARG A 206 -12.30 10.19 14.83
C ARG A 206 -13.48 10.94 15.42
N ASP A 207 -13.97 10.47 16.57
CA ASP A 207 -14.99 11.12 17.38
C ASP A 207 -14.75 10.82 18.87
N ARG A 208 -15.51 11.46 19.74
CA ARG A 208 -15.30 11.35 21.20
C ARG A 208 -15.54 9.93 21.77
N PHE A 209 -16.13 9.04 20.99
CA PHE A 209 -16.55 7.72 21.44
C PHE A 209 -15.84 6.57 20.74
N TYR A 210 -14.86 6.86 19.88
CA TYR A 210 -14.28 5.82 19.04
C TYR A 210 -12.76 5.93 18.90
N ASN A 211 -12.07 5.04 19.62
CA ASN A 211 -10.65 4.77 19.38
C ASN A 211 -10.54 3.60 18.40
N GLY A 212 -10.31 3.89 17.14
CA GLY A 212 -10.15 2.86 16.14
C GLY A 212 -8.67 2.58 15.82
N GLN A 213 -8.34 1.32 15.57
CA GLN A 213 -7.07 1.01 14.96
C GLN A 213 -7.04 1.50 13.52
N VAL A 214 -5.89 2.00 13.08
CA VAL A 214 -5.70 2.47 11.70
C VAL A 214 -5.43 1.28 10.80
N GLY A 215 -6.21 1.18 9.73
CA GLY A 215 -5.95 0.24 8.64
C GLY A 215 -5.46 0.97 7.39
N ARG A 216 -4.55 0.36 6.65
CA ARG A 216 -4.18 0.75 5.29
C ARG A 216 -4.71 -0.24 4.30
N VAL A 217 -5.32 0.26 3.22
CA VAL A 217 -5.68 -0.52 2.06
C VAL A 217 -4.73 -0.16 0.94
N VAL A 218 -4.08 -1.15 0.37
CA VAL A 218 -3.32 -1.00 -0.87
C VAL A 218 -4.26 -1.30 -2.02
N GLN A 219 -4.54 -0.30 -2.84
CA GLN A 219 -5.46 -0.40 -3.96
C GLN A 219 -4.74 -0.31 -5.29
N PHE A 220 -5.26 -1.07 -6.23
CA PHE A 220 -4.84 -1.07 -7.62
C PHE A 220 -5.79 -0.25 -8.48
N ARG A 221 -5.25 0.60 -9.33
CA ARG A 221 -5.98 1.23 -10.42
C ARG A 221 -5.47 0.69 -11.74
N ASN A 222 -6.40 0.27 -12.62
CA ASN A 222 -6.07 0.15 -14.03
C ASN A 222 -5.70 1.55 -14.55
N SER A 223 -4.48 1.69 -15.03
CA SER A 223 -3.98 2.97 -15.51
C SER A 223 -4.33 3.24 -16.98
N ASP A 224 -5.58 3.05 -17.38
CA ASP A 224 -6.06 3.93 -18.42
C ASP A 224 -6.18 5.29 -17.75
N ILE A 225 -5.42 6.28 -18.23
CA ILE A 225 -5.44 7.65 -17.70
C ILE A 225 -6.85 8.20 -17.90
N VAL A 226 -7.72 7.90 -16.95
CA VAL A 226 -8.99 8.57 -16.81
C VAL A 226 -8.80 9.51 -15.65
N VAL A 227 -8.62 10.79 -15.95
CA VAL A 227 -8.83 11.83 -14.98
C VAL A 227 -10.32 11.86 -14.76
N GLU A 228 -10.82 11.08 -13.80
CA GLU A 228 -12.21 11.17 -13.39
C GLU A 228 -12.38 12.42 -12.52
N SER A 229 -12.80 13.51 -13.16
CA SER A 229 -13.67 14.42 -12.43
C SER A 229 -15.02 13.70 -12.28
N ARG A 230 -15.61 13.62 -11.09
CA ARG A 230 -16.99 13.15 -10.93
C ARG A 230 -17.89 14.02 -11.81
N GLY A 231 -18.28 13.51 -12.98
CA GLY A 231 -19.15 14.18 -13.94
C GLY A 231 -18.58 14.38 -15.35
N ASN A 232 -17.27 14.52 -15.55
CA ASN A 232 -16.69 14.64 -16.88
C ASN A 232 -15.49 13.70 -17.04
N LYS A 233 -15.59 12.78 -17.99
CA LYS A 233 -14.47 11.94 -18.42
C LYS A 233 -13.60 12.75 -19.38
N PHE A 234 -12.40 13.14 -18.93
CA PHE A 234 -11.40 13.63 -19.87
C PHE A 234 -10.60 12.43 -20.37
N SER A 235 -10.84 12.01 -21.60
CA SER A 235 -9.97 11.08 -22.28
C SER A 235 -8.79 11.86 -22.86
N VAL A 236 -7.57 11.53 -22.44
CA VAL A 236 -6.39 11.99 -23.16
C VAL A 236 -6.27 11.13 -24.43
N PRO A 237 -6.26 11.73 -25.63
CA PRO A 237 -6.15 10.96 -26.86
C PRO A 237 -4.85 10.16 -26.85
N ARG A 238 -4.93 8.86 -27.15
CA ARG A 238 -3.75 8.04 -27.43
C ARG A 238 -3.00 8.70 -28.59
N ARG A 239 -1.79 9.17 -28.37
CA ARG A 239 -0.88 9.44 -29.49
C ARG A 239 -0.55 8.09 -30.13
N LYS A 240 -0.89 7.97 -31.42
CA LYS A 240 -0.49 6.85 -32.27
C LYS A 240 1.02 6.82 -32.41
#